data_78957794982ffd86dc73c267a0ab38f1
#
_entry.id   78957794982ffd86dc73c267a0ab38f1
#
_cell.length_a   1.000
_cell.length_b   1.000
_cell.length_c   1.000
_cell.angle_alpha   90.00
_cell.angle_beta   90.00
_cell.angle_gamma   90.00
#
_symmetry.space_group_name_H-M   'P 1'
#
loop_
_entity.id
_entity.type
_entity.pdbx_description
1 polymer ?
#
loop_
_entity_poly.entity_id
_entity_poly.type
_entity_poly.pdbx_seq_one_letter_code
_entity_poly.pdbx_strand_id
1 'polypeptide(L)'
;DSPYVRAVTRKALTAAVARIYEPGIKFDSMLVISGPQGMGKSTFFALLGKEWFSDSLSIADMRDKTASEKLQGYWILEIAEMNGIKKVDVETVKSFISRTDDKFRQAYGTVVESHPRTNIIVGSSNSDSGFLRDITGNRRFWPVNVTGEGKHHPWELESVDQVWAEAII
;
A
#
# COMPACT_ATOMS: atom_id res chain seq x y z
N ASP A 1 -10.31 -18.01 4.98
CA ASP A 1 -11.09 -16.76 5.01
C ASP A 1 -11.35 -16.36 6.47
N SER A 2 -10.42 -15.60 7.06
CA SER A 2 -10.53 -15.18 8.46
C SER A 2 -11.26 -13.84 8.57
N PRO A 3 -11.98 -13.58 9.69
CA PRO A 3 -12.59 -12.28 9.96
C PRO A 3 -11.58 -11.11 9.91
N TYR A 4 -10.35 -11.39 10.32
CA TYR A 4 -9.26 -10.41 10.25
C TYR A 4 -8.94 -10.02 8.81
N VAL A 5 -8.72 -11.00 7.92
CA VAL A 5 -8.39 -10.75 6.51
C VAL A 5 -9.49 -9.94 5.84
N ARG A 6 -10.75 -10.31 6.05
CA ARG A 6 -11.90 -9.55 5.52
C ARG A 6 -11.90 -8.10 6.02
N ALA A 7 -11.68 -7.90 7.32
CA ALA A 7 -11.71 -6.57 7.92
C ALA A 7 -10.59 -5.67 7.39
N VAL A 8 -9.34 -6.15 7.34
CA VAL A 8 -8.21 -5.32 6.90
C VAL A 8 -8.25 -5.05 5.40
N THR A 9 -8.64 -6.04 4.59
CA THR A 9 -8.79 -5.87 3.13
C THR A 9 -9.89 -4.87 2.83
N ARG A 10 -11.08 -5.03 3.43
CA ARG A 10 -12.19 -4.08 3.25
C ARG A 10 -11.77 -2.66 3.65
N LYS A 11 -11.14 -2.49 4.81
CA LYS A 11 -10.69 -1.17 5.27
C LYS A 11 -9.65 -0.54 4.32
N ALA A 12 -8.72 -1.32 3.79
CA ALA A 12 -7.72 -0.82 2.85
C ALA A 12 -8.37 -0.36 1.54
N LEU A 13 -9.28 -1.15 0.98
CA LEU A 13 -9.99 -0.80 -0.25
C LEU A 13 -10.93 0.39 -0.06
N THR A 14 -11.69 0.43 1.05
CA THR A 14 -12.53 1.59 1.38
C THR A 14 -11.68 2.85 1.54
N ALA A 15 -10.52 2.77 2.17
CA ALA A 15 -9.61 3.91 2.31
C ALA A 15 -9.06 4.40 0.97
N ALA A 16 -8.78 3.48 0.04
CA ALA A 16 -8.36 3.84 -1.32
C ALA A 16 -9.43 4.66 -2.03
N VAL A 17 -10.69 4.25 -1.93
CA VAL A 17 -11.83 4.99 -2.48
C VAL A 17 -12.03 6.32 -1.77
N ALA A 18 -12.04 6.31 -0.43
CA ALA A 18 -12.24 7.52 0.38
C ALA A 18 -11.23 8.62 0.05
N ARG A 19 -9.97 8.27 -0.21
CA ARG A 19 -8.93 9.24 -0.59
C ARG A 19 -9.13 9.88 -1.95
N ILE A 20 -9.91 9.27 -2.84
CA ILE A 20 -10.30 9.89 -4.12
C ILE A 20 -11.39 10.93 -3.89
N TYR A 21 -12.40 10.60 -3.08
CA TYR A 21 -13.50 11.51 -2.79
C TYR A 21 -13.12 12.63 -1.81
N GLU A 22 -12.24 12.33 -0.86
CA GLU A 22 -11.76 13.27 0.16
C GLU A 22 -10.22 13.21 0.24
N PRO A 23 -9.52 13.89 -0.69
CA PRO A 23 -8.06 13.93 -0.70
C PRO A 23 -7.50 14.39 0.65
N GLY A 24 -6.51 13.63 1.16
CA GLY A 24 -5.90 13.91 2.46
C GLY A 24 -6.62 13.29 3.65
N ILE A 25 -7.75 12.58 3.49
CA ILE A 25 -8.37 11.85 4.59
C ILE A 25 -7.36 10.92 5.26
N LYS A 26 -7.42 10.85 6.59
CA LYS A 26 -6.45 10.10 7.37
C LYS A 26 -6.56 8.59 7.15
N PHE A 27 -5.49 8.02 6.65
CA PHE A 27 -5.29 6.57 6.57
C PHE A 27 -3.81 6.26 6.78
N ASP A 28 -3.45 5.81 7.97
CA ASP A 28 -2.06 5.56 8.39
C ASP A 28 -1.73 4.07 8.53
N SER A 29 -2.48 3.23 7.85
CA SER A 29 -2.27 1.79 7.82
C SER A 29 -1.85 1.32 6.43
N MET A 30 -1.25 0.15 6.38
CA MET A 30 -0.69 -0.45 5.16
C MET A 30 -1.03 -1.93 5.13
N LEU A 31 -1.75 -2.35 4.08
CA LEU A 31 -1.98 -3.77 3.81
C LEU A 31 -0.69 -4.39 3.26
N VAL A 32 -0.24 -5.48 3.86
CA VAL A 32 0.97 -6.18 3.44
C VAL A 32 0.64 -7.64 3.14
N ILE A 33 0.81 -8.05 1.90
CA ILE A 33 0.63 -9.46 1.50
C ILE A 33 1.97 -10.18 1.64
N SER A 34 1.98 -11.24 2.46
CA SER A 34 3.16 -12.06 2.77
C SER A 34 2.95 -13.49 2.31
N GLY A 35 4.01 -14.13 1.83
CA GLY A 35 3.98 -15.51 1.39
C GLY A 35 5.05 -15.83 0.35
N PRO A 36 5.13 -17.09 -0.13
CA PRO A 36 6.15 -17.54 -1.07
C PRO A 36 6.29 -16.65 -2.31
N GLN A 37 7.46 -16.65 -2.91
CA GLN A 37 7.70 -15.97 -4.18
C GLN A 37 6.85 -16.62 -5.29
N GLY A 38 6.44 -15.82 -6.27
CA GLY A 38 5.65 -16.32 -7.41
C GLY A 38 4.15 -16.47 -7.16
N MET A 39 3.67 -16.09 -5.98
CA MET A 39 2.24 -16.18 -5.61
C MET A 39 1.34 -15.08 -6.19
N GLY A 40 1.87 -14.22 -7.06
CA GLY A 40 1.07 -13.15 -7.68
C GLY A 40 0.69 -12.00 -6.72
N LYS A 41 1.44 -11.77 -5.64
CA LYS A 41 1.17 -10.70 -4.67
C LYS A 41 1.12 -9.31 -5.31
N SER A 42 2.17 -8.97 -6.05
CA SER A 42 2.24 -7.68 -6.79
C SER A 42 1.25 -7.65 -7.95
N THR A 43 1.02 -8.79 -8.61
CA THR A 43 0.00 -8.91 -9.67
C THR A 43 -1.39 -8.57 -9.14
N PHE A 44 -1.73 -9.00 -7.93
CA PHE A 44 -3.00 -8.66 -7.29
C PHE A 44 -3.18 -7.14 -7.12
N PHE A 45 -2.16 -6.44 -6.62
CA PHE A 45 -2.22 -4.99 -6.49
C PHE A 45 -2.24 -4.27 -7.85
N ALA A 46 -1.49 -4.79 -8.83
CA ALA A 46 -1.49 -4.24 -10.19
C ALA A 46 -2.86 -4.39 -10.86
N LEU A 47 -3.55 -5.51 -10.68
CA LEU A 47 -4.91 -5.71 -11.18
C LEU A 47 -5.92 -4.73 -10.55
N LEU A 48 -5.80 -4.47 -9.24
CA LEU A 48 -6.64 -3.51 -8.54
C LEU A 48 -6.39 -2.07 -9.00
N GLY A 49 -5.13 -1.69 -9.17
CA GLY A 49 -4.75 -0.31 -9.52
C GLY A 49 -4.78 0.00 -11.01
N LYS A 50 -4.75 -1.03 -11.87
CA LYS A 50 -4.67 -0.88 -13.34
C LYS A 50 -3.54 0.11 -13.72
N GLU A 51 -3.84 1.09 -14.58
CA GLU A 51 -2.90 2.15 -15.00
C GLU A 51 -2.45 3.10 -13.88
N TRP A 52 -3.14 3.10 -12.75
CA TRP A 52 -2.79 3.90 -11.56
C TRP A 52 -2.04 3.12 -10.49
N PHE A 53 -1.49 1.95 -10.85
CA PHE A 53 -0.59 1.17 -10.00
C PHE A 53 0.86 1.53 -10.25
N SER A 54 1.68 1.54 -9.19
CA SER A 54 3.14 1.65 -9.29
C SER A 54 3.84 0.82 -8.22
N ASP A 55 4.89 0.13 -8.62
CA ASP A 55 5.83 -0.60 -7.74
C ASP A 55 7.20 0.10 -7.63
N SER A 56 7.29 1.33 -8.11
CA SER A 56 8.55 2.09 -8.15
C SER A 56 8.94 2.74 -6.82
N LEU A 57 8.07 2.67 -5.80
CA LEU A 57 8.31 3.29 -4.51
C LEU A 57 9.25 2.42 -3.65
N SER A 58 10.34 3.01 -3.18
CA SER A 58 11.27 2.36 -2.24
C SER A 58 11.31 3.07 -0.89
N ILE A 59 11.79 2.37 0.14
CA ILE A 59 11.97 2.97 1.47
C ILE A 59 13.03 4.07 1.43
N ALA A 60 14.03 3.95 0.57
CA ALA A 60 15.06 4.97 0.41
C ALA A 60 14.46 6.31 -0.09
N ASP A 61 13.50 6.25 -1.01
CA ASP A 61 12.81 7.44 -1.54
C ASP A 61 12.06 8.22 -0.46
N MET A 62 11.62 7.54 0.60
CA MET A 62 10.82 8.15 1.68
C MET A 62 11.62 9.09 2.58
N ARG A 63 12.94 9.11 2.44
CA ARG A 63 13.85 9.95 3.24
C ARG A 63 13.94 11.38 2.71
N ASP A 64 13.50 11.60 1.48
CA ASP A 64 13.49 12.91 0.84
C ASP A 64 12.18 13.16 0.06
N LYS A 65 12.17 14.13 -0.85
CA LYS A 65 10.99 14.48 -1.65
C LYS A 65 10.69 13.48 -2.76
N THR A 66 11.60 12.56 -3.08
CA THR A 66 11.47 11.63 -4.21
C THR A 66 10.22 10.75 -4.06
N ALA A 67 9.95 10.25 -2.84
CA ALA A 67 8.73 9.47 -2.61
C ALA A 67 7.47 10.31 -2.87
N SER A 68 7.43 11.56 -2.41
CA SER A 68 6.28 12.44 -2.62
C SER A 68 6.05 12.75 -4.10
N GLU A 69 7.11 12.90 -4.89
CA GLU A 69 7.03 13.06 -6.34
C GLU A 69 6.52 11.76 -7.01
N LYS A 70 7.00 10.58 -6.58
CA LYS A 70 6.57 9.27 -7.10
C LYS A 70 5.10 8.93 -6.79
N LEU A 71 4.50 9.52 -5.77
CA LEU A 71 3.08 9.32 -5.47
C LEU A 71 2.15 9.95 -6.50
N GLN A 72 2.64 10.97 -7.23
CA GLN A 72 1.78 11.76 -8.13
C GLN A 72 1.33 10.93 -9.34
N GLY A 73 0.02 10.95 -9.61
CA GLY A 73 -0.58 10.23 -10.72
C GLY A 73 -0.86 8.74 -10.47
N TYR A 74 -0.58 8.24 -9.27
CA TYR A 74 -0.85 6.85 -8.90
C TYR A 74 -1.84 6.76 -7.75
N TRP A 75 -2.62 5.69 -7.73
CA TRP A 75 -3.64 5.40 -6.72
C TRP A 75 -3.19 4.33 -5.73
N ILE A 76 -2.57 3.26 -6.23
CA ILE A 76 -2.02 2.18 -5.41
C ILE A 76 -0.52 2.10 -5.66
N LEU A 77 0.28 2.32 -4.60
CA LEU A 77 1.72 2.18 -4.68
C LEU A 77 2.20 1.03 -3.79
N GLU A 78 2.98 0.14 -4.37
CA GLU A 78 3.56 -1.00 -3.67
C GLU A 78 5.00 -0.72 -3.24
N ILE A 79 5.29 -1.06 -1.98
CA ILE A 79 6.66 -1.28 -1.51
C ILE A 79 6.91 -2.78 -1.59
N ALA A 80 7.68 -3.20 -2.58
CA ALA A 80 8.04 -4.59 -2.75
C ALA A 80 9.14 -5.02 -1.77
N GLU A 81 9.24 -6.34 -1.56
CA GLU A 81 10.36 -6.97 -0.84
C GLU A 81 10.59 -6.44 0.58
N MET A 82 9.53 -6.30 1.36
CA MET A 82 9.61 -5.85 2.76
C MET A 82 10.25 -6.89 3.71
N ASN A 83 11.04 -7.84 3.17
CA ASN A 83 11.70 -8.86 3.96
C ASN A 83 12.87 -8.27 4.75
N GLY A 84 12.94 -8.60 6.04
CA GLY A 84 14.11 -8.26 6.85
C GLY A 84 14.38 -6.76 6.95
N ILE A 85 13.38 -5.90 6.78
CA ILE A 85 13.56 -4.47 6.93
C ILE A 85 14.06 -4.13 8.33
N LYS A 86 14.99 -3.22 8.41
CA LYS A 86 15.59 -2.78 9.68
C LYS A 86 14.59 -1.92 10.47
N LYS A 87 14.73 -1.87 11.79
CA LYS A 87 13.88 -1.06 12.66
C LYS A 87 13.80 0.41 12.22
N VAL A 88 14.92 0.99 11.78
CA VAL A 88 14.97 2.37 11.26
C VAL A 88 14.12 2.55 10.01
N ASP A 89 14.08 1.55 9.14
CA ASP A 89 13.28 1.58 7.92
C ASP A 89 11.79 1.43 8.22
N VAL A 90 11.44 0.62 9.22
CA VAL A 90 10.06 0.50 9.72
C VAL A 90 9.55 1.86 10.21
N GLU A 91 10.35 2.60 10.99
CA GLU A 91 9.97 3.92 11.47
C GLU A 91 9.86 4.94 10.33
N THR A 92 10.72 4.85 9.31
CA THR A 92 10.63 5.65 8.09
C THR A 92 9.31 5.41 7.37
N VAL A 93 8.93 4.14 7.15
CA VAL A 93 7.66 3.77 6.52
C VAL A 93 6.48 4.25 7.36
N LYS A 94 6.46 4.02 8.68
CA LYS A 94 5.41 4.49 9.58
C LYS A 94 5.21 6.00 9.51
N SER A 95 6.29 6.76 9.53
CA SER A 95 6.26 8.20 9.40
C SER A 95 5.67 8.62 8.06
N PHE A 96 6.11 7.97 6.98
CA PHE A 96 5.68 8.29 5.63
C PHE A 96 4.20 7.98 5.38
N ILE A 97 3.70 6.78 5.77
CA ILE A 97 2.29 6.40 5.57
C ILE A 97 1.33 7.22 6.43
N SER A 98 1.82 7.82 7.52
CA SER A 98 0.99 8.65 8.40
C SER A 98 0.70 10.05 7.84
N ARG A 99 1.38 10.46 6.78
CA ARG A 99 1.14 11.76 6.15
C ARG A 99 -0.19 11.77 5.41
N THR A 100 -0.88 12.87 5.52
CA THR A 100 -2.13 13.13 4.77
C THR A 100 -1.92 14.06 3.58
N ASP A 101 -0.76 14.73 3.56
CA ASP A 101 -0.38 15.73 2.59
C ASP A 101 1.13 15.65 2.32
N ASP A 102 1.53 15.83 1.11
CA ASP A 102 2.93 15.90 0.68
C ASP A 102 3.24 17.30 0.18
N LYS A 103 4.19 17.97 0.83
CA LYS A 103 4.63 19.33 0.46
C LYS A 103 5.97 19.27 -0.24
N PHE A 104 5.99 19.63 -1.50
CA PHE A 104 7.21 19.69 -2.27
C PHE A 104 7.09 20.74 -3.39
N ARG A 105 8.25 21.15 -3.91
CA ARG A 105 8.35 22.03 -5.06
C ARG A 105 8.52 21.18 -6.31
N GLN A 106 7.63 21.34 -7.26
CA GLN A 106 7.76 20.71 -8.57
C GLN A 106 9.06 21.14 -9.29
N ALA A 107 9.54 20.31 -10.19
CA ALA A 107 10.68 20.65 -11.03
C ALA A 107 10.37 21.96 -11.77
N TYR A 108 11.32 22.91 -11.72
CA TYR A 108 11.17 24.28 -12.25
C TYR A 108 10.12 25.15 -11.57
N GLY A 109 9.42 24.68 -10.57
CA GLY A 109 8.50 25.47 -9.76
C GLY A 109 9.25 26.44 -8.84
N THR A 110 8.63 27.56 -8.50
CA THR A 110 9.18 28.57 -7.58
C THR A 110 8.61 28.47 -6.17
N VAL A 111 7.47 27.78 -6.01
CA VAL A 111 6.71 27.69 -4.75
C VAL A 111 6.57 26.23 -4.32
N VAL A 112 6.59 26.02 -3.00
CA VAL A 112 6.22 24.74 -2.39
C VAL A 112 4.70 24.61 -2.40
N GLU A 113 4.19 23.54 -2.98
CA GLU A 113 2.77 23.26 -3.09
C GLU A 113 2.37 22.10 -2.18
N SER A 114 1.14 22.13 -1.72
CA SER A 114 0.50 21.08 -0.93
C SER A 114 -0.21 20.10 -1.87
N HIS A 115 0.07 18.82 -1.69
CA HIS A 115 -0.53 17.73 -2.47
C HIS A 115 -1.22 16.75 -1.52
N PRO A 116 -2.52 17.00 -1.20
CA PRO A 116 -3.29 16.06 -0.39
C PRO A 116 -3.29 14.67 -1.01
N ARG A 117 -3.08 13.64 -0.20
CA ARG A 117 -2.94 12.27 -0.70
C ARG A 117 -4.25 11.72 -1.22
N THR A 118 -4.22 11.24 -2.47
CA THR A 118 -5.30 10.51 -3.15
C THR A 118 -5.02 9.02 -3.30
N ASN A 119 -3.90 8.55 -2.75
CA ASN A 119 -3.39 7.19 -2.92
C ASN A 119 -3.29 6.44 -1.60
N ILE A 120 -3.17 5.12 -1.69
CA ILE A 120 -2.76 4.25 -0.59
C ILE A 120 -1.43 3.58 -0.90
N ILE A 121 -0.72 3.23 0.17
CA ILE A 121 0.53 2.47 0.08
C ILE A 121 0.24 1.06 0.58
N VAL A 122 0.68 0.08 -0.19
CA VAL A 122 0.58 -1.34 0.11
C VAL A 122 1.96 -1.97 0.09
N GLY A 123 2.08 -3.18 0.59
CA GLY A 123 3.37 -3.87 0.61
C GLY A 123 3.29 -5.33 0.27
N SER A 124 4.39 -5.88 -0.19
CA SER A 124 4.57 -7.32 -0.34
C SER A 124 5.85 -7.81 0.34
N SER A 125 5.79 -9.06 0.81
CA SER A 125 6.90 -9.73 1.48
C SER A 125 6.98 -11.18 1.03
N ASN A 126 8.19 -11.69 0.81
CA ASN A 126 8.43 -13.09 0.46
C ASN A 126 8.72 -13.98 1.70
N SER A 127 8.51 -13.47 2.91
CA SER A 127 8.76 -14.18 4.15
C SER A 127 7.54 -14.98 4.59
N ASP A 128 7.69 -16.28 4.75
CA ASP A 128 6.68 -17.15 5.35
C ASP A 128 6.61 -17.02 6.88
N SER A 129 7.67 -16.47 7.49
CA SER A 129 7.80 -16.36 8.93
C SER A 129 7.82 -14.90 9.38
N GLY A 130 6.66 -14.41 9.84
CA GLY A 130 6.60 -13.26 10.73
C GLY A 130 7.16 -11.96 10.16
N PHE A 131 6.50 -11.40 9.18
CA PHE A 131 6.67 -10.00 8.85
C PHE A 131 6.46 -9.16 10.12
N LEU A 132 7.47 -8.39 10.52
CA LEU A 132 7.46 -7.53 11.70
C LEU A 132 7.15 -8.27 13.02
N ARG A 133 8.11 -9.01 13.54
CA ARG A 133 8.03 -9.71 14.84
C ARG A 133 7.91 -8.79 16.06
N ASP A 134 8.09 -7.49 15.89
CA ASP A 134 7.99 -6.53 16.99
C ASP A 134 6.53 -6.12 17.22
N ILE A 135 6.00 -6.56 18.36
CA ILE A 135 4.61 -6.36 18.78
C ILE A 135 4.32 -4.90 19.16
N THR A 136 5.36 -4.13 19.49
CA THR A 136 5.20 -2.75 19.96
C THR A 136 5.21 -1.75 18.79
N GLY A 137 4.01 -1.27 18.41
CA GLY A 137 3.87 -0.18 17.45
C GLY A 137 3.59 -0.57 16.00
N ASN A 138 3.43 -1.87 15.70
CA ASN A 138 3.17 -2.36 14.34
C ASN A 138 1.69 -2.35 13.92
N ARG A 139 0.81 -1.72 14.69
CA ARG A 139 -0.63 -1.62 14.40
C ARG A 139 -0.95 -1.01 13.02
N ARG A 140 0.00 -0.31 12.42
CA ARG A 140 -0.16 0.29 11.09
C ARG A 140 0.02 -0.71 9.96
N PHE A 141 0.71 -1.83 10.22
CA PHE A 141 0.92 -2.88 9.23
C PHE A 141 -0.13 -3.96 9.41
N TRP A 142 -0.83 -4.29 8.35
CA TRP A 142 -1.87 -5.31 8.32
C TRP A 142 -1.40 -6.49 7.47
N PRO A 143 -0.68 -7.46 8.07
CA PRO A 143 -0.18 -8.60 7.33
C PRO A 143 -1.30 -9.57 6.97
N VAL A 144 -1.32 -9.98 5.72
CA VAL A 144 -2.18 -11.05 5.19
C VAL A 144 -1.27 -12.11 4.59
N ASN A 145 -1.27 -13.30 5.19
CA ASN A 145 -0.45 -14.41 4.70
C ASN A 145 -1.21 -15.18 3.63
N VAL A 146 -0.51 -15.43 2.51
CA VAL A 146 -0.99 -16.30 1.41
C VAL A 146 -0.14 -17.55 1.37
N THR A 147 -0.79 -18.73 1.31
CA THR A 147 -0.12 -20.03 1.36
C THR A 147 0.04 -20.68 0.00
N GLY A 148 -0.66 -20.18 -1.01
CA GLY A 148 -0.69 -20.78 -2.34
C GLY A 148 -1.56 -22.02 -2.44
N GLU A 149 -2.22 -22.42 -1.39
CA GLU A 149 -3.14 -23.58 -1.36
C GLU A 149 -4.52 -23.26 -1.96
N GLY A 150 -4.76 -22.00 -2.33
CA GLY A 150 -5.99 -21.55 -2.96
C GLY A 150 -6.10 -22.00 -4.42
N LYS A 151 -7.33 -22.27 -4.85
CA LYS A 151 -7.65 -22.67 -6.22
C LYS A 151 -7.71 -21.49 -7.21
N HIS A 152 -7.61 -20.26 -6.72
CA HIS A 152 -7.74 -19.05 -7.53
C HIS A 152 -6.43 -18.27 -7.59
N HIS A 153 -6.02 -17.91 -8.79
CA HIS A 153 -4.88 -17.05 -9.02
C HIS A 153 -5.34 -15.58 -9.15
N PRO A 154 -4.47 -14.60 -8.82
CA PRO A 154 -4.84 -13.17 -8.92
C PRO A 154 -5.36 -12.76 -10.30
N TRP A 155 -4.83 -13.37 -11.36
CA TRP A 155 -5.28 -13.10 -12.73
C TRP A 155 -6.66 -13.69 -13.08
N GLU A 156 -7.24 -14.51 -12.20
CA GLU A 156 -8.62 -15.01 -12.28
C GLU A 156 -9.62 -14.06 -11.61
N LEU A 157 -9.21 -12.88 -11.17
CA LEU A 157 -10.09 -11.87 -10.62
C LEU A 157 -10.99 -11.32 -11.74
N GLU A 158 -12.10 -11.98 -11.98
CA GLU A 158 -13.01 -11.72 -13.11
C GLU A 158 -13.68 -10.33 -13.05
N SER A 159 -13.73 -9.71 -11.87
CA SER A 159 -14.45 -8.45 -11.68
C SER A 159 -13.76 -7.53 -10.68
N VAL A 160 -12.68 -6.89 -11.10
CA VAL A 160 -12.04 -5.79 -10.34
C VAL A 160 -13.03 -4.66 -10.08
N ASP A 161 -13.88 -4.36 -11.05
CA ASP A 161 -14.87 -3.28 -10.95
C ASP A 161 -15.93 -3.59 -9.89
N GLN A 162 -16.32 -4.87 -9.71
CA GLN A 162 -17.22 -5.28 -8.63
C GLN A 162 -16.56 -5.10 -7.25
N VAL A 163 -15.28 -5.41 -7.12
CA VAL A 163 -14.53 -5.20 -5.86
C VAL A 163 -14.55 -3.71 -5.47
N TRP A 164 -14.34 -2.83 -6.43
CA TRP A 164 -14.40 -1.39 -6.18
C TRP A 164 -15.82 -0.89 -5.92
N ALA A 165 -16.81 -1.42 -6.60
CA ALA A 165 -18.21 -1.10 -6.32
C ALA A 165 -18.62 -1.43 -4.88
N GLU A 166 -18.16 -2.58 -4.36
CA GLU A 166 -18.39 -2.97 -2.95
C GLU A 166 -17.61 -2.10 -1.95
N ALA A 167 -16.48 -1.53 -2.35
CA ALA A 167 -15.67 -0.65 -1.49
C ALA A 167 -16.26 0.76 -1.33
N ILE A 168 -17.19 1.16 -2.21
CA ILE A 168 -17.87 2.47 -2.18
C ILE A 168 -19.02 2.49 -1.17
N ILE A 169 -19.60 1.32 -0.84
CA ILE A 169 -20.73 1.18 0.09
C ILE A 169 -20.23 1.16 1.55
#